data_aa7e5af80e160c57dc41fdb878fe5846
#
_entry.id   aa7e5af80e160c57dc41fdb878fe5846
#
_cell.length_a   1.000
_cell.length_b   1.000
_cell.length_c   1.000
_cell.angle_alpha   90.00
_cell.angle_beta   90.00
_cell.angle_gamma   90.00
#
_symmetry.space_group_name_H-M   'P 1'
#
loop_
_entity.id
_entity.type
_entity.pdbx_description
1 polymer ?
#
loop_
_entity_poly.entity_id
_entity_poly.type
_entity_poly.pdbx_seq_one_letter_code
_entity_poly.pdbx_strand_id
1 'polypeptide(L)'
;MSLHFSVLASGSTGNMLYVGTDEKKLLVDAGLSGKATEALFKQAELNINDVSGILVTHEHSDHIKGLGVLARKYELPVYANEKTWNAMEHLIGNIPTEQKFIFSVGDVKTFGDIEVESFGVSHDAAEPMFYAFHNNNRKLALITDTGYVSDRMKGVIKGANAFVFESNHDVEMLRMGRYPWSIKRRILSDVGHVCNEDAALAMADVITDETKHIYLAHLSLDNNMKELARMSVSQVLEEKGFGVGESFEIHDTDPKVPTKIQYV
;
A
#
# COMPACT_ATOMS: atom_id res chain seq x y z
N MET A 1 -18.98 -12.33 7.37
CA MET A 1 -18.08 -11.23 7.82
C MET A 1 -17.42 -10.71 6.58
N SER A 2 -17.39 -9.39 6.37
CA SER A 2 -16.89 -8.81 5.12
C SER A 2 -15.52 -8.16 5.35
N LEU A 3 -14.60 -8.42 4.42
CA LEU A 3 -13.32 -7.73 4.36
C LEU A 3 -13.57 -6.24 4.14
N HIS A 4 -12.90 -5.39 4.91
CA HIS A 4 -12.98 -3.94 4.78
C HIS A 4 -11.60 -3.30 5.02
N PHE A 5 -11.41 -2.10 4.53
CA PHE A 5 -10.15 -1.39 4.67
C PHE A 5 -10.34 0.13 4.74
N SER A 6 -9.30 0.82 5.19
CA SER A 6 -9.15 2.27 5.08
C SER A 6 -7.69 2.60 4.82
N VAL A 7 -7.41 3.40 3.80
CA VAL A 7 -6.08 3.98 3.61
C VAL A 7 -5.94 5.13 4.59
N LEU A 8 -5.22 4.88 5.70
CA LEU A 8 -5.06 5.87 6.77
C LEU A 8 -4.12 7.00 6.36
N ALA A 9 -3.08 6.67 5.61
CA ALA A 9 -2.16 7.62 5.01
C ALA A 9 -1.50 7.02 3.77
N SER A 10 -1.23 7.82 2.75
CA SER A 10 -0.51 7.38 1.55
C SER A 10 0.30 8.51 0.94
N GLY A 11 1.59 8.25 0.71
CA GLY A 11 2.55 9.16 0.08
C GLY A 11 3.92 9.15 0.76
N SER A 12 4.89 9.82 0.19
CA SER A 12 6.29 9.85 0.62
C SER A 12 6.57 10.41 2.03
N THR A 13 5.53 10.86 2.75
CA THR A 13 5.64 11.33 4.14
C THR A 13 5.19 10.31 5.16
N GLY A 14 4.50 9.26 4.73
CA GLY A 14 4.05 8.15 5.57
C GLY A 14 2.93 7.36 4.93
N ASN A 15 3.07 6.04 4.97
CA ASN A 15 2.14 5.07 4.43
C ASN A 15 1.55 4.21 5.54
N MET A 16 0.26 3.92 5.45
CA MET A 16 -0.45 3.13 6.44
C MET A 16 -1.81 2.68 5.90
N LEU A 17 -2.03 1.38 5.85
CA LEU A 17 -3.30 0.78 5.45
C LEU A 17 -3.88 -0.05 6.60
N TYR A 18 -5.12 0.22 6.97
CA TYR A 18 -5.90 -0.64 7.86
C TYR A 18 -6.72 -1.62 7.04
N VAL A 19 -6.64 -2.91 7.39
CA VAL A 19 -7.42 -4.00 6.78
C VAL A 19 -8.04 -4.83 7.87
N GLY A 20 -9.32 -5.14 7.78
CA GLY A 20 -9.99 -5.90 8.83
C GLY A 20 -11.23 -6.66 8.38
N THR A 21 -11.66 -7.51 9.30
CA THR A 21 -12.97 -8.13 9.36
C THR A 21 -13.54 -7.89 10.77
N ASP A 22 -14.69 -8.46 11.08
CA ASP A 22 -15.21 -8.42 12.46
C ASP A 22 -14.29 -9.18 13.42
N GLU A 23 -13.55 -10.21 12.94
CA GLU A 23 -12.72 -11.08 13.74
C GLU A 23 -11.28 -10.57 13.92
N LYS A 24 -10.65 -10.10 12.83
CA LYS A 24 -9.24 -9.68 12.81
C LYS A 24 -9.04 -8.34 12.14
N LYS A 25 -8.08 -7.58 12.65
CA LYS A 25 -7.72 -6.26 12.16
C LYS A 25 -6.21 -6.15 12.06
N LEU A 26 -5.71 -5.80 10.90
CA LEU A 26 -4.29 -5.71 10.58
C LEU A 26 -3.94 -4.28 10.15
N LEU A 27 -2.73 -3.88 10.45
CA LEU A 27 -2.14 -2.67 9.93
C LEU A 27 -1.03 -3.04 8.94
N VAL A 28 -1.00 -2.43 7.79
CA VAL A 28 0.15 -2.51 6.88
C VAL A 28 0.92 -1.23 6.98
N ASP A 29 2.17 -1.36 7.36
CA ASP A 29 3.10 -0.28 7.64
C ASP A 29 2.67 0.67 8.78
N ALA A 30 3.62 1.46 9.25
CA ALA A 30 3.45 2.46 10.29
C ALA A 30 4.38 3.65 10.01
N GLY A 31 4.20 4.27 8.85
CA GLY A 31 5.10 5.29 8.30
C GLY A 31 5.04 6.65 8.98
N LEU A 32 4.12 6.83 9.93
CA LEU A 32 3.93 8.08 10.67
C LEU A 32 4.34 7.92 12.15
N SER A 33 4.58 9.03 12.84
CA SER A 33 4.84 8.97 14.28
C SER A 33 3.64 8.36 15.03
N GLY A 34 3.87 7.70 16.18
CA GLY A 34 2.80 7.11 16.99
C GLY A 34 1.65 8.08 17.29
N LYS A 35 1.98 9.35 17.63
CA LYS A 35 0.97 10.40 17.86
C LYS A 35 0.13 10.70 16.61
N ALA A 36 0.77 10.76 15.44
CA ALA A 36 0.04 11.00 14.19
C ALA A 36 -0.82 9.79 13.81
N THR A 37 -0.32 8.57 14.01
CA THR A 37 -1.09 7.34 13.82
C THR A 37 -2.35 7.32 14.68
N GLU A 38 -2.23 7.60 15.98
CA GLU A 38 -3.37 7.66 16.89
C GLU A 38 -4.41 8.70 16.47
N ALA A 39 -3.94 9.85 15.95
CA ALA A 39 -4.84 10.89 15.43
C ALA A 39 -5.61 10.42 14.19
N LEU A 40 -4.96 9.68 13.27
CA LEU A 40 -5.61 9.13 12.08
C LEU A 40 -6.62 8.02 12.44
N PHE A 41 -6.28 7.13 13.38
CA PHE A 41 -7.23 6.13 13.89
C PHE A 41 -8.48 6.79 14.46
N LYS A 42 -8.30 7.85 15.26
CA LYS A 42 -9.43 8.62 15.80
C LYS A 42 -10.25 9.29 14.69
N GLN A 43 -9.60 9.85 13.68
CA GLN A 43 -10.27 10.51 12.54
C GLN A 43 -11.06 9.50 11.68
N ALA A 44 -10.53 8.27 11.54
CA ALA A 44 -11.18 7.17 10.84
C ALA A 44 -12.25 6.46 11.68
N GLU A 45 -12.49 6.89 12.93
CA GLU A 45 -13.40 6.25 13.89
C GLU A 45 -13.01 4.78 14.19
N LEU A 46 -11.70 4.49 14.10
CA LEU A 46 -11.11 3.19 14.40
C LEU A 46 -10.46 3.17 15.79
N ASN A 47 -10.39 1.99 16.39
CA ASN A 47 -9.70 1.80 17.66
C ASN A 47 -8.39 1.03 17.45
N ILE A 48 -7.25 1.67 17.71
CA ILE A 48 -5.93 1.06 17.55
C ILE A 48 -5.70 -0.16 18.46
N ASN A 49 -6.40 -0.23 19.59
CA ASN A 49 -6.31 -1.38 20.51
C ASN A 49 -6.94 -2.66 19.91
N ASP A 50 -7.74 -2.52 18.85
CA ASP A 50 -8.32 -3.68 18.17
C ASP A 50 -7.36 -4.29 17.12
N VAL A 51 -6.25 -3.60 16.79
CA VAL A 51 -5.26 -4.09 15.83
C VAL A 51 -4.59 -5.34 16.40
N SER A 52 -4.50 -6.39 15.60
CA SER A 52 -3.97 -7.70 15.98
C SER A 52 -2.51 -7.93 15.53
N GLY A 53 -1.98 -7.05 14.67
CA GLY A 53 -0.61 -7.15 14.17
C GLY A 53 -0.30 -6.13 13.08
N ILE A 54 0.99 -5.93 12.84
CA ILE A 54 1.50 -5.02 11.81
C ILE A 54 2.28 -5.84 10.78
N LEU A 55 1.90 -5.71 9.52
CA LEU A 55 2.63 -6.26 8.36
C LEU A 55 3.54 -5.14 7.84
N VAL A 56 4.80 -5.43 7.59
CA VAL A 56 5.78 -4.45 7.08
C VAL A 56 6.13 -4.80 5.64
N THR A 57 6.03 -3.82 4.76
CA THR A 57 6.34 -3.99 3.34
C THR A 57 7.84 -3.93 3.09
N HIS A 58 8.51 -2.91 3.61
CA HIS A 58 9.96 -2.70 3.51
C HIS A 58 10.44 -1.66 4.54
N GLU A 59 11.76 -1.42 4.61
CA GLU A 59 12.41 -0.67 5.69
C GLU A 59 12.47 0.86 5.49
N HIS A 60 11.91 1.43 4.44
CA HIS A 60 11.97 2.88 4.25
C HIS A 60 11.25 3.64 5.37
N SER A 61 11.75 4.82 5.70
CA SER A 61 11.29 5.59 6.87
C SER A 61 9.82 5.96 6.84
N ASP A 62 9.25 6.18 5.67
CA ASP A 62 7.83 6.47 5.44
C ASP A 62 6.93 5.22 5.53
N HIS A 63 7.51 4.04 5.84
CA HIS A 63 6.81 2.80 6.15
C HIS A 63 7.01 2.34 7.59
N ILE A 64 8.13 2.70 8.25
CA ILE A 64 8.48 2.16 9.57
C ILE A 64 8.66 3.20 10.68
N LYS A 65 8.52 4.50 10.43
CA LYS A 65 8.82 5.58 11.36
C LYS A 65 8.16 5.45 12.73
N GLY A 66 6.92 4.98 12.79
CA GLY A 66 6.17 4.76 14.03
C GLY A 66 6.17 3.32 14.52
N LEU A 67 6.67 2.38 13.71
CA LEU A 67 6.55 0.95 13.92
C LEU A 67 6.98 0.51 15.33
N GLY A 68 8.19 0.85 15.73
CA GLY A 68 8.72 0.43 17.02
C GLY A 68 7.95 1.03 18.21
N VAL A 69 7.44 2.27 18.08
CA VAL A 69 6.62 2.90 19.12
C VAL A 69 5.28 2.19 19.25
N LEU A 70 4.62 1.90 18.14
CA LEU A 70 3.31 1.23 18.14
C LEU A 70 3.42 -0.21 18.62
N ALA A 71 4.41 -0.96 18.11
CA ALA A 71 4.64 -2.35 18.52
C ALA A 71 4.84 -2.46 20.03
N ARG A 72 5.69 -1.61 20.64
CA ARG A 72 5.92 -1.62 22.10
C ARG A 72 4.72 -1.13 22.91
N LYS A 73 4.05 -0.05 22.45
CA LYS A 73 2.96 0.58 23.21
C LYS A 73 1.71 -0.28 23.26
N TYR A 74 1.41 -0.97 22.17
CA TYR A 74 0.19 -1.77 22.01
C TYR A 74 0.46 -3.27 22.00
N GLU A 75 1.71 -3.69 22.31
CA GLU A 75 2.15 -5.08 22.36
C GLU A 75 1.84 -5.86 21.07
N LEU A 76 1.99 -5.18 19.90
CA LEU A 76 1.59 -5.73 18.61
C LEU A 76 2.65 -6.66 18.03
N PRO A 77 2.28 -7.86 17.55
CA PRO A 77 3.11 -8.68 16.68
C PRO A 77 3.46 -7.92 15.38
N VAL A 78 4.72 -8.03 14.96
CA VAL A 78 5.22 -7.40 13.73
C VAL A 78 5.72 -8.49 12.79
N TYR A 79 5.27 -8.45 11.56
CA TYR A 79 5.56 -9.41 10.52
C TYR A 79 6.33 -8.76 9.38
N ALA A 80 7.53 -9.24 9.08
CA ALA A 80 8.38 -8.80 7.97
C ALA A 80 9.24 -9.95 7.49
N ASN A 81 9.79 -9.88 6.28
CA ASN A 81 10.80 -10.85 5.87
C ASN A 81 12.15 -10.62 6.58
N GLU A 82 13.03 -11.60 6.50
CA GLU A 82 14.29 -11.59 7.23
C GLU A 82 15.19 -10.41 6.84
N LYS A 83 15.26 -10.08 5.55
CA LYS A 83 16.12 -8.97 5.08
C LYS A 83 15.58 -7.61 5.52
N THR A 84 14.26 -7.42 5.46
CA THR A 84 13.60 -6.22 5.99
C THR A 84 13.82 -6.09 7.50
N TRP A 85 13.70 -7.19 8.27
CA TRP A 85 14.04 -7.19 9.69
C TRP A 85 15.48 -6.73 9.95
N ASN A 86 16.45 -7.32 9.25
CA ASN A 86 17.87 -6.98 9.39
C ASN A 86 18.14 -5.50 9.04
N ALA A 87 17.45 -4.97 8.03
CA ALA A 87 17.61 -3.58 7.60
C ALA A 87 16.95 -2.57 8.56
N MET A 88 15.79 -2.89 9.14
CA MET A 88 15.04 -1.93 9.96
C MET A 88 15.32 -2.00 11.47
N GLU A 89 15.88 -3.08 12.00
CA GLU A 89 15.98 -3.32 13.44
C GLU A 89 16.67 -2.18 14.20
N HIS A 90 17.75 -1.65 13.64
CA HIS A 90 18.50 -0.54 14.24
C HIS A 90 17.77 0.83 14.13
N LEU A 91 16.75 0.94 13.26
CA LEU A 91 15.99 2.18 13.02
C LEU A 91 14.77 2.32 13.93
N ILE A 92 14.14 1.19 14.29
CA ILE A 92 12.86 1.16 15.01
C ILE A 92 13.01 1.02 16.53
N GLY A 93 14.22 0.83 17.01
CA GLY A 93 14.52 0.51 18.40
C GLY A 93 14.16 -0.93 18.76
N ASN A 94 14.51 -1.35 19.97
CA ASN A 94 14.33 -2.74 20.38
C ASN A 94 12.85 -3.11 20.48
N ILE A 95 12.45 -4.13 19.72
CA ILE A 95 11.15 -4.82 19.81
C ILE A 95 11.39 -6.18 20.50
N PRO A 96 10.57 -6.59 21.49
CA PRO A 96 10.65 -7.89 22.13
C PRO A 96 10.63 -9.05 21.12
N THR A 97 11.41 -10.08 21.36
CA THR A 97 11.55 -11.21 20.42
C THR A 97 10.21 -11.91 20.17
N GLU A 98 9.35 -11.98 21.19
CA GLU A 98 8.00 -12.55 21.13
C GLU A 98 7.03 -11.78 20.21
N GLN A 99 7.39 -10.54 19.84
CA GLN A 99 6.63 -9.72 18.89
C GLN A 99 7.19 -9.79 17.46
N LYS A 100 8.35 -10.44 17.24
CA LYS A 100 9.01 -10.52 15.94
C LYS A 100 8.63 -11.80 15.21
N PHE A 101 8.01 -11.69 14.05
CA PHE A 101 7.59 -12.82 13.23
C PHE A 101 8.13 -12.68 11.80
N ILE A 102 8.59 -13.79 11.24
CA ILE A 102 9.02 -13.85 9.85
C ILE A 102 7.80 -14.12 8.95
N PHE A 103 7.70 -13.32 7.91
CA PHE A 103 6.75 -13.49 6.81
C PHE A 103 7.53 -13.29 5.51
N SER A 104 7.82 -14.39 4.80
CA SER A 104 8.68 -14.35 3.62
C SER A 104 7.91 -13.98 2.36
N VAL A 105 8.64 -13.50 1.35
CA VAL A 105 8.06 -13.23 0.02
C VAL A 105 7.54 -14.51 -0.62
N GLY A 106 6.29 -14.50 -1.05
CA GLY A 106 5.61 -15.64 -1.65
C GLY A 106 4.93 -16.57 -0.64
N ASP A 107 4.99 -16.24 0.66
CA ASP A 107 4.25 -16.97 1.68
C ASP A 107 2.79 -16.56 1.73
N VAL A 108 1.95 -17.46 2.22
CA VAL A 108 0.57 -17.22 2.60
C VAL A 108 0.42 -17.46 4.09
N LYS A 109 -0.15 -16.49 4.81
CA LYS A 109 -0.43 -16.61 6.27
C LYS A 109 -1.90 -16.30 6.55
N THR A 110 -2.47 -17.06 7.47
CA THR A 110 -3.85 -16.87 7.92
C THR A 110 -3.87 -16.11 9.25
N PHE A 111 -4.64 -15.03 9.30
CA PHE A 111 -4.89 -14.22 10.47
C PHE A 111 -6.40 -14.24 10.80
N GLY A 112 -6.81 -15.19 11.63
CA GLY A 112 -8.24 -15.44 11.86
C GLY A 112 -8.93 -15.89 10.58
N ASP A 113 -9.83 -15.07 10.07
CA ASP A 113 -10.58 -15.29 8.84
C ASP A 113 -10.01 -14.55 7.61
N ILE A 114 -8.84 -13.91 7.75
CA ILE A 114 -8.13 -13.24 6.65
C ILE A 114 -6.93 -14.09 6.24
N GLU A 115 -6.87 -14.49 4.98
CA GLU A 115 -5.68 -15.06 4.36
C GLU A 115 -4.89 -13.93 3.67
N VAL A 116 -3.59 -13.84 3.97
CA VAL A 116 -2.69 -12.81 3.42
C VAL A 116 -1.62 -13.48 2.60
N GLU A 117 -1.58 -13.17 1.30
CA GLU A 117 -0.54 -13.60 0.37
C GLU A 117 0.46 -12.47 0.18
N SER A 118 1.77 -12.74 0.40
CA SER A 118 2.85 -11.78 0.15
C SER A 118 3.45 -11.99 -1.24
N PHE A 119 3.87 -10.92 -1.90
CA PHE A 119 4.57 -10.97 -3.18
C PHE A 119 5.66 -9.90 -3.28
N GLY A 120 6.76 -10.24 -3.96
CA GLY A 120 7.87 -9.30 -4.15
C GLY A 120 7.57 -8.26 -5.22
N VAL A 121 8.09 -7.05 -5.00
CA VAL A 121 8.02 -5.93 -5.94
C VAL A 121 9.43 -5.45 -6.30
N SER A 122 9.53 -4.59 -7.32
CA SER A 122 10.81 -4.01 -7.74
C SER A 122 10.97 -2.62 -7.14
N HIS A 123 11.72 -2.52 -6.06
CA HIS A 123 12.00 -1.26 -5.37
C HIS A 123 13.38 -1.28 -4.72
N ASP A 124 13.97 -0.11 -4.46
CA ASP A 124 15.32 0.03 -3.90
C ASP A 124 15.35 -0.16 -2.37
N ALA A 125 14.87 -1.31 -1.92
CA ALA A 125 14.86 -1.76 -0.54
C ALA A 125 15.50 -3.15 -0.39
N ALA A 126 15.70 -3.63 0.83
CA ALA A 126 16.42 -4.89 1.10
C ALA A 126 15.71 -6.12 0.48
N GLU A 127 14.41 -6.23 0.65
CA GLU A 127 13.54 -7.22 0.00
C GLU A 127 12.08 -6.76 0.07
N PRO A 128 11.70 -5.79 -0.78
CA PRO A 128 10.37 -5.19 -0.71
C PRO A 128 9.29 -6.18 -1.12
N MET A 129 8.19 -6.20 -0.36
CA MET A 129 7.03 -7.04 -0.64
C MET A 129 5.73 -6.32 -0.32
N PHE A 130 4.68 -6.70 -1.04
CA PHE A 130 3.33 -6.21 -0.80
C PHE A 130 2.36 -7.37 -0.59
N TYR A 131 1.08 -7.08 -0.44
CA TYR A 131 0.12 -8.04 0.09
C TYR A 131 -1.19 -8.06 -0.69
N ALA A 132 -1.72 -9.26 -0.91
CA ALA A 132 -3.11 -9.49 -1.27
C ALA A 132 -3.83 -10.12 -0.07
N PHE A 133 -4.99 -9.56 0.28
CA PHE A 133 -5.82 -10.00 1.40
C PHE A 133 -7.05 -10.72 0.85
N HIS A 134 -7.29 -11.91 1.35
CA HIS A 134 -8.42 -12.74 0.92
C HIS A 134 -9.32 -13.03 2.13
N ASN A 135 -10.62 -12.88 1.93
CA ASN A 135 -11.64 -13.33 2.87
C ASN A 135 -12.84 -13.84 2.08
N ASN A 136 -13.16 -15.12 2.20
CA ASN A 136 -14.12 -15.80 1.36
C ASN A 136 -13.78 -15.64 -0.14
N ASN A 137 -14.68 -15.05 -0.93
CA ASN A 137 -14.46 -14.79 -2.36
C ASN A 137 -14.09 -13.33 -2.64
N ARG A 138 -13.61 -12.60 -1.63
CA ARG A 138 -13.22 -11.19 -1.76
C ARG A 138 -11.72 -11.03 -1.66
N LYS A 139 -11.17 -10.16 -2.50
CA LYS A 139 -9.74 -9.86 -2.56
C LYS A 139 -9.50 -8.35 -2.56
N LEU A 140 -8.63 -7.89 -1.65
CA LEU A 140 -8.02 -6.56 -1.68
C LEU A 140 -6.55 -6.73 -2.06
N ALA A 141 -6.07 -5.98 -3.04
CA ALA A 141 -4.66 -5.94 -3.42
C ALA A 141 -4.04 -4.59 -3.06
N LEU A 142 -2.91 -4.62 -2.35
CA LEU A 142 -2.07 -3.46 -2.07
C LEU A 142 -0.78 -3.59 -2.86
N ILE A 143 -0.47 -2.56 -3.66
CA ILE A 143 0.75 -2.46 -4.43
C ILE A 143 1.16 -1.00 -4.56
N THR A 144 2.21 -0.63 -3.84
CA THR A 144 2.87 0.68 -3.92
C THR A 144 4.37 0.48 -4.05
N ASP A 145 5.13 1.56 -4.15
CA ASP A 145 6.59 1.50 -4.16
C ASP A 145 7.15 0.44 -5.11
N THR A 146 6.79 0.55 -6.37
CA THR A 146 7.30 -0.34 -7.41
C THR A 146 7.66 0.42 -8.67
N GLY A 147 8.83 0.15 -9.23
CA GLY A 147 9.26 0.77 -10.48
C GLY A 147 8.51 0.24 -11.72
N TYR A 148 7.98 -0.97 -11.64
CA TYR A 148 7.13 -1.58 -12.68
C TYR A 148 6.29 -2.73 -12.10
N VAL A 149 5.24 -3.11 -12.79
CA VAL A 149 4.36 -4.22 -12.39
C VAL A 149 4.62 -5.43 -13.28
N SER A 150 5.30 -6.44 -12.72
CA SER A 150 5.66 -7.67 -13.44
C SER A 150 4.44 -8.60 -13.64
N ASP A 151 4.54 -9.53 -14.60
CA ASP A 151 3.50 -10.54 -14.83
C ASP A 151 3.25 -11.42 -13.60
N ARG A 152 4.29 -11.69 -12.78
CA ARG A 152 4.13 -12.40 -11.51
C ARG A 152 3.25 -11.60 -10.54
N MET A 153 3.49 -10.30 -10.40
CA MET A 153 2.67 -9.42 -9.56
C MET A 153 1.23 -9.38 -10.08
N LYS A 154 1.07 -9.18 -11.41
CA LYS A 154 -0.25 -9.20 -12.04
C LYS A 154 -0.99 -10.51 -11.78
N GLY A 155 -0.29 -11.65 -11.81
CA GLY A 155 -0.89 -12.96 -11.49
C GLY A 155 -1.49 -13.04 -10.09
N VAL A 156 -0.82 -12.46 -9.08
CA VAL A 156 -1.31 -12.44 -7.69
C VAL A 156 -2.50 -11.49 -7.53
N ILE A 157 -2.41 -10.28 -8.07
CA ILE A 157 -3.40 -9.22 -7.81
C ILE A 157 -4.61 -9.27 -8.75
N LYS A 158 -4.54 -10.01 -9.86
CA LYS A 158 -5.63 -10.08 -10.85
C LYS A 158 -6.96 -10.45 -10.23
N GLY A 159 -8.00 -9.74 -10.64
CA GLY A 159 -9.37 -9.97 -10.19
C GLY A 159 -9.64 -9.54 -8.74
N ALA A 160 -8.81 -8.69 -8.17
CA ALA A 160 -9.14 -8.10 -6.88
C ALA A 160 -10.39 -7.22 -6.98
N ASN A 161 -11.23 -7.30 -5.95
CA ASN A 161 -12.45 -6.50 -5.84
C ASN A 161 -12.12 -5.03 -5.52
N ALA A 162 -11.02 -4.82 -4.80
CA ALA A 162 -10.48 -3.49 -4.52
C ALA A 162 -8.95 -3.48 -4.67
N PHE A 163 -8.43 -2.36 -5.16
CA PHE A 163 -7.01 -2.09 -5.29
C PHE A 163 -6.62 -0.83 -4.51
N VAL A 164 -5.51 -0.89 -3.80
CA VAL A 164 -4.72 0.28 -3.40
C VAL A 164 -3.47 0.24 -4.26
N PHE A 165 -3.43 1.06 -5.31
CA PHE A 165 -2.47 0.94 -6.40
C PHE A 165 -1.65 2.22 -6.55
N GLU A 166 -0.33 2.09 -6.69
CA GLU A 166 0.55 3.24 -6.90
C GLU A 166 0.20 3.99 -8.20
N SER A 167 0.16 5.31 -8.08
CA SER A 167 0.12 6.26 -9.20
C SER A 167 1.00 7.44 -8.80
N ASN A 168 2.33 7.23 -8.87
CA ASN A 168 3.25 8.08 -8.13
C ASN A 168 3.41 9.46 -8.76
N HIS A 169 3.68 9.55 -10.04
CA HIS A 169 4.03 10.81 -10.67
C HIS A 169 3.49 10.93 -12.11
N ASP A 170 3.30 12.17 -12.52
CA ASP A 170 3.22 12.53 -13.93
C ASP A 170 4.65 12.70 -14.46
N VAL A 171 4.93 12.11 -15.62
CA VAL A 171 6.28 12.07 -16.21
C VAL A 171 6.78 13.46 -16.57
N GLU A 172 5.93 14.32 -17.13
CA GLU A 172 6.31 15.68 -17.53
C GLU A 172 6.50 16.59 -16.31
N MET A 173 5.62 16.50 -15.29
CA MET A 173 5.83 17.21 -14.04
C MET A 173 7.16 16.80 -13.38
N LEU A 174 7.48 15.51 -13.36
CA LEU A 174 8.76 15.03 -12.82
C LEU A 174 9.94 15.56 -13.64
N ARG A 175 9.90 15.49 -14.98
CA ARG A 175 10.95 15.97 -15.86
C ARG A 175 11.21 17.47 -15.70
N MET A 176 10.14 18.26 -15.60
CA MET A 176 10.22 19.71 -15.44
C MET A 176 10.38 20.17 -13.99
N GLY A 177 10.09 19.29 -13.03
CA GLY A 177 10.11 19.57 -11.59
C GLY A 177 11.50 19.92 -11.06
N ARG A 178 11.54 20.37 -9.83
CA ARG A 178 12.75 20.91 -9.14
C ARG A 178 13.76 19.86 -8.67
N TYR A 179 13.43 18.58 -8.74
CA TYR A 179 14.32 17.52 -8.25
C TYR A 179 15.61 17.46 -9.06
N PRO A 180 16.77 17.20 -8.40
CA PRO A 180 18.01 16.90 -9.11
C PRO A 180 17.86 15.72 -10.05
N TRP A 181 18.64 15.71 -11.15
CA TRP A 181 18.55 14.66 -12.17
C TRP A 181 18.86 13.26 -11.64
N SER A 182 19.68 13.15 -10.58
CA SER A 182 19.94 11.88 -9.89
C SER A 182 18.67 11.29 -9.26
N ILE A 183 17.86 12.15 -8.63
CA ILE A 183 16.58 11.74 -8.02
C ILE A 183 15.55 11.40 -9.10
N LYS A 184 15.45 12.23 -10.15
CA LYS A 184 14.55 11.94 -11.28
C LYS A 184 14.85 10.57 -11.91
N ARG A 185 16.14 10.28 -12.18
CA ARG A 185 16.56 8.97 -12.72
C ARG A 185 16.24 7.80 -11.79
N ARG A 186 16.39 7.99 -10.47
CA ARG A 186 15.98 6.97 -9.49
C ARG A 186 14.48 6.70 -9.57
N ILE A 187 13.67 7.75 -9.57
CA ILE A 187 12.19 7.63 -9.65
C ILE A 187 11.76 6.92 -10.94
N LEU A 188 12.36 7.28 -12.07
CA LEU A 188 12.07 6.71 -13.40
C LEU A 188 12.71 5.33 -13.67
N SER A 189 13.42 4.75 -12.71
CA SER A 189 14.08 3.45 -12.90
C SER A 189 13.16 2.29 -12.52
N ASP A 190 13.55 1.07 -12.94
CA ASP A 190 12.83 -0.17 -12.59
C ASP A 190 12.73 -0.43 -11.08
N VAL A 191 13.52 0.24 -10.25
CA VAL A 191 13.47 0.16 -8.78
C VAL A 191 12.93 1.45 -8.16
N GLY A 192 12.38 2.35 -8.95
CA GLY A 192 11.76 3.60 -8.52
C GLY A 192 10.26 3.45 -8.26
N HIS A 193 9.46 4.23 -9.00
CA HIS A 193 8.01 4.29 -8.84
C HIS A 193 7.29 4.34 -10.20
N VAL A 194 6.16 3.66 -10.31
CA VAL A 194 5.35 3.72 -11.53
C VAL A 194 4.70 5.10 -11.72
N CYS A 195 4.73 5.61 -12.94
CA CYS A 195 4.00 6.81 -13.32
C CYS A 195 2.50 6.53 -13.48
N ASN A 196 1.70 7.59 -13.62
CA ASN A 196 0.24 7.47 -13.77
C ASN A 196 -0.16 6.58 -14.96
N GLU A 197 0.50 6.73 -16.10
CA GLU A 197 0.19 5.98 -17.33
C GLU A 197 0.56 4.50 -17.22
N ASP A 198 1.78 4.19 -16.74
CA ASP A 198 2.24 2.80 -16.57
C ASP A 198 1.41 2.06 -15.51
N ALA A 199 1.00 2.77 -14.44
CA ALA A 199 0.07 2.26 -13.44
C ALA A 199 -1.28 1.88 -14.08
N ALA A 200 -1.84 2.77 -14.91
CA ALA A 200 -3.11 2.52 -15.60
C ALA A 200 -3.02 1.34 -16.58
N LEU A 201 -1.92 1.22 -17.32
CA LEU A 201 -1.68 0.07 -18.19
C LEU A 201 -1.62 -1.23 -17.41
N ALA A 202 -0.93 -1.24 -16.26
CA ALA A 202 -0.88 -2.41 -15.40
C ALA A 202 -2.26 -2.73 -14.77
N MET A 203 -3.03 -1.70 -14.38
CA MET A 203 -4.41 -1.87 -13.91
C MET A 203 -5.29 -2.52 -14.98
N ALA A 204 -5.18 -2.11 -16.25
CA ALA A 204 -5.95 -2.68 -17.35
C ALA A 204 -5.72 -4.20 -17.53
N ASP A 205 -4.55 -4.73 -17.16
CA ASP A 205 -4.25 -6.16 -17.24
C ASP A 205 -4.86 -6.99 -16.08
N VAL A 206 -5.23 -6.34 -14.97
CA VAL A 206 -5.64 -7.02 -13.72
C VAL A 206 -7.08 -6.77 -13.30
N ILE A 207 -7.71 -5.70 -13.80
CA ILE A 207 -9.13 -5.39 -13.59
C ILE A 207 -10.00 -6.47 -14.23
N THR A 208 -11.08 -6.82 -13.56
CA THR A 208 -12.13 -7.74 -14.05
C THR A 208 -13.50 -7.19 -13.66
N ASP A 209 -14.58 -7.85 -14.06
CA ASP A 209 -15.96 -7.48 -13.69
C ASP A 209 -16.20 -7.50 -12.17
N GLU A 210 -15.35 -8.21 -11.43
CA GLU A 210 -15.40 -8.27 -9.96
C GLU A 210 -14.79 -7.02 -9.29
N THR A 211 -14.00 -6.24 -10.01
CA THR A 211 -13.35 -5.02 -9.48
C THR A 211 -14.39 -3.92 -9.28
N LYS A 212 -14.41 -3.30 -8.10
CA LYS A 212 -15.36 -2.23 -7.74
C LYS A 212 -14.68 -0.93 -7.30
N HIS A 213 -13.50 -1.01 -6.71
CA HIS A 213 -12.82 0.16 -6.15
C HIS A 213 -11.34 0.15 -6.45
N ILE A 214 -10.82 1.29 -6.93
CA ILE A 214 -9.40 1.53 -7.17
C ILE A 214 -9.00 2.81 -6.43
N TYR A 215 -8.09 2.68 -5.47
CA TYR A 215 -7.52 3.80 -4.73
C TYR A 215 -6.16 4.13 -5.30
N LEU A 216 -6.01 5.32 -5.88
CA LEU A 216 -4.71 5.81 -6.36
C LEU A 216 -3.88 6.22 -5.15
N ALA A 217 -2.74 5.55 -4.99
CA ALA A 217 -1.93 5.63 -3.79
C ALA A 217 -0.51 6.14 -4.10
N HIS A 218 0.19 6.54 -3.04
CA HIS A 218 1.59 6.96 -3.07
C HIS A 218 1.91 8.06 -4.08
N LEU A 219 1.00 9.04 -4.19
CA LEU A 219 1.18 10.18 -5.08
C LEU A 219 2.31 11.09 -4.58
N SER A 220 3.20 11.48 -5.51
CA SER A 220 4.26 12.46 -5.24
C SER A 220 3.66 13.83 -4.97
N LEU A 221 4.03 14.45 -3.86
CA LEU A 221 3.57 15.81 -3.51
C LEU A 221 4.10 16.89 -4.46
N ASP A 222 5.27 16.66 -5.08
CA ASP A 222 5.93 17.64 -5.95
C ASP A 222 5.71 17.37 -7.44
N ASN A 223 5.40 16.13 -7.81
CA ASN A 223 5.40 15.71 -9.23
C ASN A 223 4.08 15.03 -9.63
N ASN A 224 3.01 15.27 -8.87
CA ASN A 224 1.66 14.79 -9.18
C ASN A 224 0.60 15.70 -8.56
N MET A 225 -0.63 15.54 -9.02
CA MET A 225 -1.84 16.08 -8.43
C MET A 225 -2.95 15.03 -8.51
N LYS A 226 -3.84 14.98 -7.51
CA LYS A 226 -4.92 13.98 -7.46
C LYS A 226 -5.78 13.99 -8.71
N GLU A 227 -6.16 15.18 -9.16
CA GLU A 227 -6.97 15.38 -10.36
C GLU A 227 -6.25 14.88 -11.62
N LEU A 228 -4.95 15.18 -11.74
CA LEU A 228 -4.13 14.76 -12.88
C LEU A 228 -3.94 13.23 -12.88
N ALA A 229 -3.60 12.64 -11.74
CA ALA A 229 -3.48 11.19 -11.61
C ALA A 229 -4.77 10.48 -12.03
N ARG A 230 -5.91 10.94 -11.49
CA ARG A 230 -7.23 10.38 -11.81
C ARG A 230 -7.58 10.54 -13.28
N MET A 231 -7.33 11.72 -13.86
CA MET A 231 -7.57 11.99 -15.28
C MET A 231 -6.73 11.07 -16.18
N SER A 232 -5.41 10.97 -15.91
CA SER A 232 -4.51 10.11 -16.69
C SER A 232 -4.90 8.64 -16.61
N VAL A 233 -5.19 8.16 -15.41
CA VAL A 233 -5.61 6.76 -15.20
C VAL A 233 -6.95 6.49 -15.86
N SER A 234 -7.94 7.36 -15.69
CA SER A 234 -9.26 7.21 -16.30
C SER A 234 -9.16 7.17 -17.82
N GLN A 235 -8.42 8.10 -18.43
CA GLN A 235 -8.24 8.16 -19.88
C GLN A 235 -7.68 6.85 -20.43
N VAL A 236 -6.59 6.34 -19.86
CA VAL A 236 -5.97 5.07 -20.33
C VAL A 236 -6.94 3.89 -20.17
N LEU A 237 -7.65 3.80 -19.05
CA LEU A 237 -8.61 2.72 -18.83
C LEU A 237 -9.81 2.80 -19.77
N GLU A 238 -10.35 3.99 -20.05
CA GLU A 238 -11.43 4.21 -21.02
C GLU A 238 -10.98 3.87 -22.46
N GLU A 239 -9.77 4.24 -22.86
CA GLU A 239 -9.17 3.85 -24.15
C GLU A 239 -9.01 2.34 -24.29
N LYS A 240 -8.86 1.60 -23.18
CA LYS A 240 -8.85 0.13 -23.12
C LYS A 240 -10.25 -0.49 -23.03
N GLY A 241 -11.30 0.32 -23.01
CA GLY A 241 -12.70 -0.12 -23.01
C GLY A 241 -13.29 -0.41 -21.64
N PHE A 242 -12.65 0.05 -20.55
CA PHE A 242 -13.20 -0.08 -19.21
C PHE A 242 -14.18 1.06 -18.89
N GLY A 243 -15.30 0.74 -18.27
CA GLY A 243 -16.32 1.71 -17.83
C GLY A 243 -15.95 2.37 -16.51
N VAL A 244 -15.07 3.38 -16.54
CA VAL A 244 -14.72 4.15 -15.34
C VAL A 244 -15.95 4.93 -14.84
N GLY A 245 -16.26 4.80 -13.54
CA GLY A 245 -17.45 5.40 -12.93
C GLY A 245 -18.74 4.63 -13.16
N GLU A 246 -18.74 3.60 -14.03
CA GLU A 246 -19.89 2.72 -14.30
C GLU A 246 -19.67 1.32 -13.70
N SER A 247 -18.53 0.70 -14.02
CA SER A 247 -18.17 -0.65 -13.58
C SER A 247 -17.44 -0.68 -12.25
N PHE A 248 -16.61 0.33 -12.01
CA PHE A 248 -15.83 0.57 -10.79
C PHE A 248 -15.57 2.06 -10.58
N GLU A 249 -15.22 2.42 -9.36
CA GLU A 249 -14.90 3.80 -8.96
C GLU A 249 -13.39 3.97 -8.71
N ILE A 250 -12.85 5.13 -9.11
CA ILE A 250 -11.48 5.56 -8.79
C ILE A 250 -11.54 6.58 -7.65
N HIS A 251 -10.79 6.29 -6.58
CA HIS A 251 -10.74 7.08 -5.36
C HIS A 251 -9.35 7.68 -5.16
N ASP A 252 -9.31 8.86 -4.54
CA ASP A 252 -8.08 9.48 -4.11
C ASP A 252 -7.66 8.98 -2.73
N THR A 253 -6.36 9.01 -2.46
CA THR A 253 -5.79 8.88 -1.12
C THR A 253 -5.14 10.19 -0.68
N ASP A 254 -4.76 10.27 0.59
CA ASP A 254 -4.16 11.47 1.17
C ASP A 254 -3.10 11.08 2.22
N PRO A 255 -1.98 11.82 2.34
CA PRO A 255 -0.97 11.54 3.36
C PRO A 255 -1.40 11.88 4.80
N LYS A 256 -2.51 12.59 5.00
CA LYS A 256 -2.93 13.12 6.31
C LYS A 256 -4.42 12.95 6.63
N VAL A 257 -5.22 12.50 5.67
CA VAL A 257 -6.66 12.32 5.82
C VAL A 257 -7.02 10.89 5.43
N PRO A 258 -7.52 10.09 6.39
CA PRO A 258 -7.89 8.71 6.10
C PRO A 258 -9.09 8.65 5.16
N THR A 259 -9.13 7.63 4.32
CA THR A 259 -10.32 7.31 3.56
C THR A 259 -11.42 6.79 4.48
N LYS A 260 -12.66 6.88 4.05
CA LYS A 260 -13.75 6.15 4.73
C LYS A 260 -13.48 4.66 4.68
N ILE A 261 -14.05 3.91 5.63
CA ILE A 261 -14.02 2.45 5.57
C ILE A 261 -14.74 1.99 4.31
N GLN A 262 -14.04 1.19 3.52
CA GLN A 262 -14.55 0.57 2.30
C GLN A 262 -14.67 -0.93 2.51
N TYR A 263 -15.84 -1.48 2.23
CA TYR A 263 -16.06 -2.92 2.16
C TYR A 263 -15.68 -3.46 0.78
N VAL A 264 -15.04 -4.64 0.78
CA VAL A 264 -14.55 -5.30 -0.43
C VAL A 264 -15.57 -6.29 -0.98
#